data_325d67c7f4b6ad6fe822ee4fefd09c44
#
_entry.id   325d67c7f4b6ad6fe822ee4fefd09c44
#
_cell.length_a   1.000
_cell.length_b   1.000
_cell.length_c   1.000
_cell.angle_alpha   90.00
_cell.angle_beta   90.00
_cell.angle_gamma   90.00
#
_symmetry.space_group_name_H-M   'P 1'
#
loop_
_entity.id
_entity.type
_entity.pdbx_description
1 polymer ?
#
loop_
_entity_poly.entity_id
_entity_poly.type
_entity_poly.pdbx_seq_one_letter_code
_entity_poly.pdbx_strand_id
1 'polypeptide(L)'
;GLSPRTDRAGATALIECLKTIGYKGEIVKTPEGVLHFKTECSLLDEETFLVTRRMEQSGIFDGFKKIVLPKGEEPAANVIRINESLLVSSNYPQTIDLLDQNGYFVVPIKTAEIQKIDAGLSCMSLRWFAVK
;
A
#
# COMPACT_ATOMS: atom_id res chain seq x y z
N GLY A 1 -3.82 4.15 9.87
CA GLY A 1 -3.78 5.62 9.82
C GLY A 1 -5.09 6.23 10.31
N LEU A 2 -5.01 7.33 11.07
CA LEU A 2 -6.20 8.11 11.45
C LEU A 2 -6.69 8.92 10.25
N SER A 3 -7.98 8.80 9.95
CA SER A 3 -8.65 9.47 8.84
C SER A 3 -10.15 9.60 9.17
N PRO A 4 -10.99 10.20 8.30
CA PRO A 4 -12.44 10.15 8.47
C PRO A 4 -13.04 8.72 8.52
N ARG A 5 -12.28 7.71 8.12
CA ARG A 5 -12.70 6.29 8.11
C ARG A 5 -12.16 5.47 9.28
N THR A 6 -11.24 6.01 10.08
CA THR A 6 -10.63 5.29 11.22
C THR A 6 -10.31 6.27 12.32
N ASP A 7 -10.98 6.14 13.44
CA ASP A 7 -10.69 6.91 14.65
C ASP A 7 -9.60 6.25 15.52
N ARG A 8 -9.22 6.94 16.60
CA ARG A 8 -8.19 6.44 17.52
C ARG A 8 -8.63 5.17 18.25
N ALA A 9 -9.90 5.05 18.59
CA ALA A 9 -10.40 3.88 19.32
C ALA A 9 -10.30 2.62 18.46
N GLY A 10 -10.75 2.68 17.19
CA GLY A 10 -10.62 1.58 16.25
C GLY A 10 -9.17 1.22 15.93
N ALA A 11 -8.30 2.23 15.75
CA ALA A 11 -6.87 1.98 15.53
C ALA A 11 -6.20 1.30 16.74
N THR A 12 -6.54 1.73 17.96
CA THR A 12 -6.01 1.11 19.20
C THR A 12 -6.49 -0.32 19.33
N ALA A 13 -7.79 -0.58 19.13
CA ALA A 13 -8.36 -1.93 19.19
C ALA A 13 -7.67 -2.90 18.21
N LEU A 14 -7.39 -2.45 16.98
CA LEU A 14 -6.65 -3.26 16.02
C LEU A 14 -5.22 -3.55 16.49
N ILE A 15 -4.52 -2.57 17.06
CA ILE A 15 -3.18 -2.77 17.60
C ILE A 15 -3.18 -3.81 18.73
N GLU A 16 -4.15 -3.75 19.65
CA GLU A 16 -4.26 -4.75 20.73
C GLU A 16 -4.52 -6.16 20.17
N CYS A 17 -5.38 -6.30 19.16
CA CYS A 17 -5.54 -7.58 18.48
C CYS A 17 -4.24 -8.07 17.83
N LEU A 18 -3.50 -7.20 17.15
CA LEU A 18 -2.25 -7.57 16.47
C LEU A 18 -1.15 -7.96 17.45
N LYS A 19 -1.10 -7.36 18.64
CA LYS A 19 -0.15 -7.73 19.70
C LYS A 19 -0.29 -9.19 20.12
N THR A 20 -1.51 -9.75 20.12
CA THR A 20 -1.75 -11.16 20.50
C THR A 20 -1.07 -12.16 19.58
N ILE A 21 -0.73 -11.74 18.37
CA ILE A 21 -0.04 -12.54 17.35
C ILE A 21 1.37 -12.00 17.04
N GLY A 22 1.94 -11.20 17.97
CA GLY A 22 3.34 -10.76 17.94
C GLY A 22 3.63 -9.53 17.08
N TYR A 23 2.62 -8.87 16.51
CA TYR A 23 2.83 -7.65 15.73
C TYR A 23 2.84 -6.39 16.60
N LYS A 24 3.68 -5.43 16.19
CA LYS A 24 3.66 -4.06 16.73
C LYS A 24 2.87 -3.16 15.79
N GLY A 25 2.10 -2.24 16.35
CA GLY A 25 1.35 -1.27 15.58
C GLY A 25 1.66 0.15 16.02
N GLU A 26 1.65 1.08 15.07
CA GLU A 26 1.81 2.50 15.31
C GLU A 26 0.63 3.27 14.73
N ILE A 27 0.18 4.30 15.46
CA ILE A 27 -0.90 5.17 15.01
C ILE A 27 -0.29 6.41 14.35
N VAL A 28 -0.56 6.59 13.07
CA VAL A 28 -0.16 7.77 12.31
C VAL A 28 -1.40 8.52 11.82
N LYS A 29 -1.29 9.84 11.65
CA LYS A 29 -2.32 10.65 11.00
C LYS A 29 -2.08 10.62 9.49
N THR A 30 -3.11 10.27 8.71
CA THR A 30 -3.00 10.36 7.25
C THR A 30 -2.90 11.82 6.80
N PRO A 31 -2.19 12.11 5.70
CA PRO A 31 -2.24 13.42 5.07
C PRO A 31 -3.68 13.83 4.73
N GLU A 32 -3.90 15.14 4.60
CA GLU A 32 -5.21 15.67 4.21
C GLU A 32 -5.68 15.07 2.87
N GLY A 33 -6.96 14.71 2.80
CA GLY A 33 -7.58 14.10 1.62
C GLY A 33 -7.30 12.60 1.46
N VAL A 34 -6.52 11.98 2.34
CA VAL A 34 -6.29 10.52 2.33
C VAL A 34 -7.30 9.84 3.24
N LEU A 35 -8.22 9.08 2.64
CA LEU A 35 -9.24 8.31 3.38
C LEU A 35 -8.72 6.97 3.88
N HIS A 36 -7.93 6.27 3.07
CA HIS A 36 -7.39 4.96 3.37
C HIS A 36 -5.87 4.95 3.20
N PHE A 37 -5.15 4.64 4.27
CA PHE A 37 -3.69 4.59 4.27
C PHE A 37 -3.14 3.68 3.15
N LYS A 38 -3.72 2.49 3.01
CA LYS A 38 -3.29 1.47 2.05
C LYS A 38 -3.57 1.79 0.57
N THR A 39 -4.29 2.87 0.26
CA THR A 39 -4.48 3.32 -1.13
C THR A 39 -3.37 4.26 -1.60
N GLU A 40 -2.56 4.74 -0.69
CA GLU A 40 -1.49 5.69 -0.96
C GLU A 40 -0.08 5.08 -0.81
N CYS A 41 0.00 3.82 -0.38
CA CYS A 41 1.27 3.12 -0.20
C CYS A 41 1.11 1.61 -0.22
N SER A 42 2.17 0.91 -0.59
CA SER A 42 2.31 -0.54 -0.47
C SER A 42 3.72 -0.93 -0.07
N LEU A 43 3.86 -1.98 0.72
CA LEU A 43 5.14 -2.58 1.04
C LEU A 43 5.58 -3.47 -0.14
N LEU A 44 6.74 -3.20 -0.70
CA LEU A 44 7.30 -3.95 -1.83
C LEU A 44 8.22 -5.09 -1.36
N ASP A 45 8.99 -4.83 -0.31
CA ASP A 45 9.88 -5.80 0.36
C ASP A 45 10.00 -5.42 1.85
N GLU A 46 10.97 -5.98 2.56
CA GLU A 46 11.12 -5.76 4.02
C GLU A 46 11.43 -4.30 4.40
N GLU A 47 12.00 -3.50 3.49
CA GLU A 47 12.48 -2.15 3.78
C GLU A 47 11.93 -1.08 2.83
N THR A 48 11.31 -1.47 1.71
CA THR A 48 10.96 -0.56 0.61
C THR A 48 9.46 -0.39 0.48
N PHE A 49 9.01 0.86 0.47
CA PHE A 49 7.62 1.25 0.23
C PHE A 49 7.47 1.92 -1.13
N LEU A 50 6.44 1.52 -1.87
CA LEU A 50 5.88 2.30 -2.95
C LEU A 50 4.92 3.33 -2.35
N VAL A 51 5.11 4.61 -2.65
CA VAL A 51 4.34 5.68 -2.01
C VAL A 51 3.93 6.75 -3.02
N THR A 52 2.80 7.39 -2.78
CA THR A 52 2.45 8.62 -3.50
C THR A 52 3.34 9.78 -3.04
N ARG A 53 3.45 10.82 -3.84
CA ARG A 53 4.22 12.03 -3.49
C ARG A 53 3.77 12.66 -2.17
N ARG A 54 2.45 12.67 -1.90
CA ARG A 54 1.93 13.21 -0.65
C ARG A 54 2.30 12.37 0.57
N MET A 55 2.39 11.05 0.41
CA MET A 55 2.84 10.15 1.48
C MET A 55 4.35 10.28 1.71
N GLU A 56 5.14 10.43 0.66
CA GLU A 56 6.57 10.68 0.77
C GLU A 56 6.84 11.97 1.56
N GLN A 57 6.12 13.06 1.27
CA GLN A 57 6.27 14.36 1.92
C GLN A 57 5.73 14.39 3.36
N SER A 58 4.93 13.42 3.77
CA SER A 58 4.35 13.37 5.12
C SER A 58 5.35 13.04 6.23
N GLY A 59 6.53 12.52 5.90
CA GLY A 59 7.52 12.03 6.85
C GLY A 59 7.17 10.69 7.51
N ILE A 60 5.99 10.11 7.24
CA ILE A 60 5.52 8.85 7.88
C ILE A 60 6.46 7.68 7.58
N PHE A 61 7.11 7.70 6.42
CA PHE A 61 8.02 6.65 5.97
C PHE A 61 9.50 7.03 6.11
N ASP A 62 9.84 7.99 6.97
CA ASP A 62 11.24 8.32 7.23
C ASP A 62 11.94 7.13 7.90
N GLY A 63 13.13 6.80 7.40
CA GLY A 63 13.87 5.60 7.80
C GLY A 63 13.64 4.38 6.91
N PHE A 64 12.66 4.41 6.00
CA PHE A 64 12.44 3.37 5.00
C PHE A 64 12.90 3.82 3.61
N LYS A 65 13.25 2.86 2.77
CA LYS A 65 13.42 3.11 1.34
C LYS A 65 12.07 3.42 0.71
N LYS A 66 12.05 4.42 -0.17
CA LYS A 66 10.81 4.89 -0.82
C LYS A 66 10.99 4.90 -2.34
N ILE A 67 10.08 4.28 -3.05
CA ILE A 67 9.89 4.46 -4.48
C ILE A 67 8.65 5.34 -4.64
N VAL A 68 8.84 6.52 -5.23
CA VAL A 68 7.76 7.50 -5.37
C VAL A 68 7.10 7.34 -6.73
N LEU A 69 5.79 7.20 -6.72
CA LEU A 69 4.99 7.03 -7.93
C LEU A 69 5.12 8.20 -8.92
N PRO A 70 5.06 7.92 -10.22
CA PRO A 70 4.91 8.95 -11.24
C PRO A 70 3.65 9.77 -11.00
N LYS A 71 3.71 11.06 -11.35
CA LYS A 71 2.56 11.96 -11.28
C LYS A 71 1.47 11.49 -12.25
N GLY A 72 0.24 11.39 -11.76
CA GLY A 72 -0.92 10.93 -12.53
C GLY A 72 -1.15 9.41 -12.44
N GLU A 73 -0.26 8.67 -11.79
CA GLU A 73 -0.41 7.23 -11.55
C GLU A 73 -0.57 6.89 -10.05
N GLU A 74 -1.03 7.85 -9.23
CA GLU A 74 -1.19 7.68 -7.79
C GLU A 74 -2.02 6.45 -7.39
N PRO A 75 -3.10 6.05 -8.10
CA PRO A 75 -3.85 4.86 -7.75
C PRO A 75 -3.05 3.56 -7.89
N ALA A 76 -1.92 3.58 -8.61
CA ALA A 76 -0.98 2.46 -8.68
C ALA A 76 -0.26 2.18 -7.35
N ALA A 77 -0.38 3.04 -6.34
CA ALA A 77 0.12 2.76 -5.00
C ALA A 77 -0.46 1.48 -4.39
N ASN A 78 -1.61 1.03 -4.89
CA ASN A 78 -2.29 -0.17 -4.42
C ASN A 78 -1.77 -1.43 -5.13
N VAL A 79 -0.52 -1.77 -4.84
CA VAL A 79 0.18 -2.97 -5.33
C VAL A 79 0.02 -4.12 -4.32
N ILE A 80 0.08 -5.35 -4.79
CA ILE A 80 0.13 -6.54 -3.93
C ILE A 80 1.41 -7.33 -4.22
N ARG A 81 2.21 -7.57 -3.19
CA ARG A 81 3.28 -8.57 -3.26
C ARG A 81 2.72 -9.97 -2.93
N ILE A 82 2.98 -10.93 -3.80
CA ILE A 82 2.72 -12.35 -3.58
C ILE A 82 4.01 -13.09 -3.90
N ASN A 83 4.65 -13.63 -2.87
CA ASN A 83 5.99 -14.20 -2.97
C ASN A 83 6.97 -13.20 -3.61
N GLU A 84 7.56 -13.55 -4.75
CA GLU A 84 8.50 -12.69 -5.49
C GLU A 84 7.83 -11.76 -6.50
N SER A 85 6.50 -11.88 -6.69
CA SER A 85 5.77 -11.14 -7.71
C SER A 85 5.08 -9.92 -7.13
N LEU A 86 5.13 -8.78 -7.86
CA LEU A 86 4.30 -7.61 -7.60
C LEU A 86 3.14 -7.55 -8.59
N LEU A 87 1.92 -7.72 -8.10
CA LEU A 87 0.72 -7.50 -8.89
C LEU A 87 0.44 -6.00 -8.96
N VAL A 88 0.45 -5.45 -10.15
CA VAL A 88 0.26 -4.02 -10.43
C VAL A 88 -0.86 -3.85 -11.44
N SER A 89 -1.66 -2.79 -11.31
CA SER A 89 -2.66 -2.47 -12.33
C SER A 89 -2.01 -2.17 -13.69
N SER A 90 -2.47 -2.85 -14.74
CA SER A 90 -1.99 -2.63 -16.11
C SER A 90 -2.34 -1.25 -16.68
N ASN A 91 -3.15 -0.46 -15.97
CA ASN A 91 -3.51 0.89 -16.38
C ASN A 91 -2.41 1.93 -16.13
N TYR A 92 -1.31 1.54 -15.44
CA TYR A 92 -0.25 2.44 -14.98
C TYR A 92 1.12 2.01 -15.51
N PRO A 93 1.40 2.24 -16.80
CA PRO A 93 2.61 1.74 -17.45
C PRO A 93 3.89 2.35 -16.89
N GLN A 94 3.90 3.63 -16.52
CA GLN A 94 5.10 4.27 -15.95
C GLN A 94 5.47 3.66 -14.58
N THR A 95 4.47 3.27 -13.78
CA THR A 95 4.69 2.58 -12.52
C THR A 95 5.23 1.17 -12.73
N ILE A 96 4.73 0.44 -13.74
CA ILE A 96 5.24 -0.88 -14.12
C ILE A 96 6.72 -0.77 -14.50
N ASP A 97 7.06 0.15 -15.41
CA ASP A 97 8.44 0.38 -15.84
C ASP A 97 9.35 0.78 -14.66
N LEU A 98 8.86 1.67 -13.79
CA LEU A 98 9.59 2.10 -12.60
C LEU A 98 9.93 0.94 -11.67
N LEU A 99 8.98 0.05 -11.42
CA LEU A 99 9.18 -1.11 -10.54
C LEU A 99 10.11 -2.14 -11.18
N ASP A 100 9.97 -2.41 -12.48
CA ASP A 100 10.86 -3.29 -13.23
C ASP A 100 12.31 -2.79 -13.23
N GLN A 101 12.52 -1.49 -13.46
CA GLN A 101 13.83 -0.84 -13.38
C GLN A 101 14.47 -0.92 -11.98
N ASN A 102 13.66 -1.03 -10.93
CA ASN A 102 14.13 -1.25 -9.57
C ASN A 102 14.29 -2.74 -9.22
N GLY A 103 14.19 -3.64 -10.20
CA GLY A 103 14.48 -5.07 -10.06
C GLY A 103 13.33 -5.92 -9.51
N TYR A 104 12.11 -5.40 -9.48
CA TYR A 104 10.94 -6.17 -9.06
C TYR A 104 10.35 -6.98 -10.21
N PHE A 105 9.94 -8.20 -9.93
CA PHE A 105 9.19 -9.02 -10.90
C PHE A 105 7.72 -8.58 -10.93
N VAL A 106 7.37 -7.76 -11.92
CA VAL A 106 6.05 -7.15 -12.05
C VAL A 106 5.11 -8.01 -12.89
N VAL A 107 3.90 -8.24 -12.37
CA VAL A 107 2.81 -8.93 -13.07
C VAL A 107 1.66 -7.95 -13.26
N PRO A 108 1.45 -7.42 -14.47
CA PRO A 108 0.35 -6.50 -14.75
C PRO A 108 -1.01 -7.20 -14.70
N ILE A 109 -1.96 -6.62 -13.97
CA ILE A 109 -3.32 -7.13 -13.79
C ILE A 109 -4.33 -6.11 -14.31
N LYS A 110 -5.31 -6.55 -15.07
CA LYS A 110 -6.42 -5.70 -15.51
C LYS A 110 -7.34 -5.37 -14.33
N THR A 111 -7.41 -4.09 -13.96
CA THR A 111 -8.18 -3.61 -12.81
C THR A 111 -9.29 -2.63 -13.17
N ALA A 112 -9.51 -2.37 -14.47
CA ALA A 112 -10.44 -1.36 -14.94
C ALA A 112 -11.86 -1.53 -14.36
N GLU A 113 -12.32 -2.76 -14.19
CA GLU A 113 -13.67 -3.02 -13.65
C GLU A 113 -13.74 -2.78 -12.15
N ILE A 114 -12.74 -3.23 -11.38
CA ILE A 114 -12.74 -3.00 -9.92
C ILE A 114 -12.52 -1.53 -9.56
N GLN A 115 -11.85 -0.78 -10.41
CA GLN A 115 -11.67 0.66 -10.20
C GLN A 115 -12.97 1.46 -10.33
N LYS A 116 -13.96 0.96 -11.10
CA LYS A 116 -15.28 1.59 -11.21
C LYS A 116 -16.06 1.61 -9.88
N ILE A 117 -15.71 0.73 -8.95
CA ILE A 117 -16.30 0.68 -7.60
C ILE A 117 -15.34 1.24 -6.54
N ASP A 118 -14.41 2.11 -6.94
CA ASP A 118 -13.41 2.72 -6.06
C ASP A 118 -12.57 1.70 -5.28
N ALA A 119 -12.25 0.56 -5.92
CA ALA A 119 -11.46 -0.50 -5.33
C ALA A 119 -10.13 -0.72 -6.07
N GLY A 120 -9.15 -1.24 -5.35
CA GLY A 120 -7.87 -1.66 -5.89
C GLY A 120 -7.56 -3.12 -5.53
N LEU A 121 -6.39 -3.58 -5.92
CA LEU A 121 -5.96 -4.97 -5.74
C LEU A 121 -6.03 -5.42 -4.27
N SER A 122 -5.52 -4.61 -3.34
CA SER A 122 -5.55 -4.93 -1.91
C SER A 122 -6.97 -4.89 -1.30
N CYS A 123 -7.91 -4.18 -1.92
CA CYS A 123 -9.30 -4.13 -1.47
C CYS A 123 -10.04 -5.43 -1.78
N MET A 124 -9.62 -6.11 -2.85
CA MET A 124 -10.24 -7.35 -3.36
C MET A 124 -9.48 -8.60 -2.94
N SER A 125 -8.56 -8.51 -1.96
CA SER A 125 -7.74 -9.65 -1.54
C SER A 125 -7.70 -9.81 -0.03
N LEU A 126 -7.69 -11.07 0.42
CA LEU A 126 -7.30 -11.47 1.78
C LEU A 126 -6.07 -12.38 1.66
N ARG A 127 -5.08 -12.11 2.51
CA ARG A 127 -3.82 -12.86 2.49
C ARG A 127 -3.41 -13.23 3.91
N TRP A 128 -2.92 -14.44 4.06
CA TRP A 128 -2.36 -14.94 5.31
C TRP A 128 -1.23 -15.92 5.02
N PHE A 129 -0.34 -16.09 5.97
CA PHE A 129 0.67 -17.12 5.90
C PHE A 129 0.10 -18.43 6.47
N ALA A 130 0.23 -19.53 5.72
CA ALA A 130 -0.07 -20.83 6.29
C ALA A 130 0.98 -21.16 7.36
N VAL A 131 0.53 -21.43 8.57
CA VAL A 131 1.41 -21.99 9.61
C VAL A 131 1.67 -23.44 9.18
N LYS A 132 2.96 -23.77 8.94
CA LYS A 132 3.38 -25.15 8.67
C LYS A 132 3.41 -25.93 9.96
#